data_84531e9a805ca51e81ea73d502b3f941
#
_entry.id   84531e9a805ca51e81ea73d502b3f941
#
_cell.length_a   1.000
_cell.length_b   1.000
_cell.length_c   1.000
_cell.angle_alpha   90.00
_cell.angle_beta   90.00
_cell.angle_gamma   90.00
#
_symmetry.space_group_name_H-M   'P 1'
#
loop_
_entity.id
_entity.type
_entity.pdbx_description
1 polymer ?
#
loop_
_entity_poly.entity_id
_entity_poly.type
_entity_poly.pdbx_seq_one_letter_code
_entity_poly.pdbx_strand_id
1 'polypeptide(L)'
;VVVLVVLLVVLLRPRPQAAALPVVAVEPVQVEDVSIYGEYVGRIRAQQFVEIRARVEGYLEKMLFAEGTYIKKGQTLFIIDPTVYRARANKAKAQLNKARAQALKAERDLNRIRPLYEQNAASQLDLDNAIASYESAVADVVVSEADLTQAEMILGYTTVQSPISGYISERNADIGTLVGPGGKSLLATVVKSDTVRVDFSMTALDYLRSKARNVNLGHKDSTRKWDPYITVTLADGAQYPYR
;
A
#
# COMPACT_ATOMS: atom_id res chain seq x y z
N VAL A 1 30.84 80.34 75.04
CA VAL A 1 31.15 80.26 73.56
C VAL A 1 31.25 78.84 73.09
N VAL A 2 31.98 77.93 73.78
CA VAL A 2 32.23 76.51 73.35
C VAL A 2 30.91 75.69 73.29
N VAL A 3 30.01 75.85 74.25
CA VAL A 3 28.72 75.13 74.27
C VAL A 3 27.83 75.55 73.10
N LEU A 4 27.89 76.78 72.66
CA LEU A 4 27.08 77.34 71.55
C LEU A 4 27.57 76.79 70.20
N VAL A 5 28.89 76.63 70.07
CA VAL A 5 29.49 76.00 68.82
C VAL A 5 29.18 74.55 68.74
N VAL A 6 29.22 73.80 69.85
CA VAL A 6 28.86 72.33 69.84
C VAL A 6 27.37 72.14 69.51
N LEU A 7 26.49 73.02 70.02
CA LEU A 7 25.07 72.96 69.70
C LEU A 7 24.82 73.28 68.23
N LEU A 8 25.57 74.23 67.65
CA LEU A 8 25.47 74.55 66.23
C LEU A 8 25.94 73.42 65.29
N VAL A 9 27.03 72.71 65.69
CA VAL A 9 27.53 71.54 64.91
C VAL A 9 26.57 70.38 64.97
N VAL A 10 25.91 70.14 66.10
CA VAL A 10 24.89 69.09 66.20
C VAL A 10 23.62 69.38 65.39
N LEU A 11 23.22 70.72 65.35
CA LEU A 11 22.07 71.15 64.56
C LEU A 11 22.34 71.14 63.05
N LEU A 12 23.61 71.31 62.64
CA LEU A 12 24.00 71.30 61.21
C LEU A 12 24.37 69.92 60.67
N ARG A 13 24.27 68.84 61.48
CA ARG A 13 24.47 67.45 60.93
C ARG A 13 23.39 67.18 59.88
N PRO A 14 23.77 66.85 58.62
CA PRO A 14 22.81 66.44 57.63
C PRO A 14 22.06 65.18 58.12
N ARG A 15 20.75 65.30 58.18
CA ARG A 15 19.91 64.15 58.47
C ARG A 15 20.19 63.11 57.39
N PRO A 16 20.43 61.80 57.74
CA PRO A 16 20.58 60.78 56.75
C PRO A 16 19.31 60.75 55.93
N GLN A 17 19.46 61.12 54.66
CA GLN A 17 18.39 61.03 53.68
C GLN A 17 18.08 59.55 53.51
N ALA A 18 16.95 59.10 53.98
CA ALA A 18 16.51 57.71 53.70
C ALA A 18 16.52 57.47 52.20
N ALA A 19 17.34 56.56 51.77
CA ALA A 19 17.38 56.17 50.37
C ALA A 19 15.96 55.77 49.89
N ALA A 20 15.44 56.56 48.94
CA ALA A 20 14.15 56.27 48.38
C ALA A 20 14.21 54.84 47.80
N LEU A 21 13.36 53.97 48.29
CA LEU A 21 13.24 52.61 47.74
C LEU A 21 12.90 52.70 46.25
N PRO A 22 13.57 51.92 45.40
CA PRO A 22 13.27 51.93 43.97
C PRO A 22 11.80 51.54 43.76
N VAL A 23 11.07 52.36 43.03
CA VAL A 23 9.72 52.05 42.61
C VAL A 23 9.83 51.05 41.45
N VAL A 24 9.38 49.82 41.70
CA VAL A 24 9.33 48.79 40.70
C VAL A 24 7.90 48.65 40.21
N ALA A 25 7.72 48.80 38.91
CA ALA A 25 6.43 48.52 38.28
C ALA A 25 6.22 46.96 38.29
N VAL A 26 5.13 46.53 38.86
CA VAL A 26 4.70 45.12 38.86
C VAL A 26 3.43 44.99 38.04
N GLU A 27 3.45 44.09 37.09
CA GLU A 27 2.27 43.68 36.35
C GLU A 27 1.75 42.34 36.86
N PRO A 28 0.43 42.12 36.94
CA PRO A 28 -0.10 40.83 37.31
C PRO A 28 0.27 39.78 36.25
N VAL A 29 0.71 38.60 36.69
CA VAL A 29 0.98 37.47 35.81
C VAL A 29 -0.35 36.99 35.20
N GLN A 30 -0.47 37.08 33.89
CA GLN A 30 -1.58 36.48 33.15
C GLN A 30 -1.23 35.05 32.82
N VAL A 31 -2.17 34.13 33.09
CA VAL A 31 -2.05 32.71 32.73
C VAL A 31 -2.78 32.52 31.40
N GLU A 32 -2.04 32.27 30.33
CA GLU A 32 -2.59 31.99 29.02
C GLU A 32 -2.21 30.56 28.59
N ASP A 33 -3.11 29.92 27.86
CA ASP A 33 -2.82 28.62 27.21
C ASP A 33 -1.92 28.85 26.00
N VAL A 34 -0.66 28.47 26.09
CA VAL A 34 0.33 28.61 25.02
C VAL A 34 0.53 27.29 24.34
N SER A 35 0.28 27.23 23.03
CA SER A 35 0.57 26.06 22.21
C SER A 35 2.08 25.95 21.98
N ILE A 36 2.67 24.85 22.42
CA ILE A 36 4.10 24.56 22.24
C ILE A 36 4.23 23.59 21.07
N TYR A 37 4.95 24.01 20.05
CA TYR A 37 5.26 23.20 18.87
C TYR A 37 6.67 22.65 18.98
N GLY A 38 6.82 21.35 18.60
CA GLY A 38 8.12 20.74 18.34
C GLY A 38 8.37 20.74 16.84
N GLU A 39 9.55 21.14 16.42
CA GLU A 39 9.96 21.11 15.02
C GLU A 39 10.93 19.93 14.80
N TYR A 40 10.60 19.09 13.82
CA TYR A 40 11.37 17.87 13.53
C TYR A 40 11.59 17.72 12.03
N VAL A 41 12.80 17.37 11.64
CA VAL A 41 13.10 17.03 10.25
C VAL A 41 12.57 15.65 9.93
N GLY A 42 11.74 15.56 8.90
CA GLY A 42 11.12 14.32 8.44
C GLY A 42 11.36 14.04 6.96
N ARG A 43 11.07 12.81 6.55
CA ARG A 43 11.05 12.38 5.14
C ARG A 43 9.65 12.00 4.75
N ILE A 44 9.18 12.57 3.65
CA ILE A 44 7.90 12.21 3.03
C ILE A 44 8.14 10.99 2.16
N ARG A 45 7.31 9.96 2.36
CA ARG A 45 7.28 8.76 1.54
C ARG A 45 5.86 8.50 1.04
N ALA A 46 5.73 7.94 -0.14
CA ALA A 46 4.45 7.46 -0.61
C ALA A 46 3.91 6.35 0.30
N GLN A 47 2.59 6.33 0.50
CA GLN A 47 1.94 5.30 1.32
C GLN A 47 2.08 3.90 0.69
N GLN A 48 1.97 3.82 -0.63
CA GLN A 48 2.11 2.58 -1.38
C GLN A 48 3.08 2.78 -2.54
N PHE A 49 3.96 1.81 -2.68
CA PHE A 49 4.96 1.71 -3.72
C PHE A 49 4.89 0.28 -4.26
N VAL A 50 4.57 0.13 -5.53
CA VAL A 50 4.41 -1.19 -6.15
C VAL A 50 5.25 -1.28 -7.40
N GLU A 51 6.12 -2.26 -7.45
CA GLU A 51 6.90 -2.62 -8.62
C GLU A 51 6.07 -3.49 -9.56
N ILE A 52 5.93 -3.04 -10.77
CA ILE A 52 5.28 -3.79 -11.87
C ILE A 52 6.34 -4.67 -12.50
N ARG A 53 6.18 -5.98 -12.33
CA ARG A 53 7.14 -6.98 -12.80
C ARG A 53 6.49 -7.95 -13.80
N ALA A 54 7.27 -8.35 -14.81
CA ALA A 54 6.87 -9.41 -15.74
C ALA A 54 6.81 -10.76 -15.00
N ARG A 55 5.69 -11.47 -15.14
CA ARG A 55 5.48 -12.82 -14.57
C ARG A 55 5.74 -13.94 -15.56
N VAL A 56 5.78 -13.61 -16.86
CA VAL A 56 6.03 -14.53 -17.96
C VAL A 56 7.16 -14.00 -18.82
N GLU A 57 7.85 -14.89 -19.50
CA GLU A 57 8.95 -14.56 -20.39
C GLU A 57 8.41 -14.25 -21.80
N GLY A 58 8.89 -13.20 -22.41
CA GLY A 58 8.53 -12.84 -23.78
C GLY A 58 9.00 -11.45 -24.15
N TYR A 59 8.86 -11.12 -25.43
CA TYR A 59 9.19 -9.79 -25.92
C TYR A 59 8.11 -8.79 -25.56
N LEU A 60 8.52 -7.60 -25.10
CA LEU A 60 7.61 -6.50 -24.81
C LEU A 60 7.06 -5.93 -26.12
N GLU A 61 5.77 -6.14 -26.40
CA GLU A 61 5.13 -5.75 -27.65
C GLU A 61 4.64 -4.31 -27.63
N LYS A 62 3.97 -3.92 -26.53
CA LYS A 62 3.33 -2.60 -26.41
C LYS A 62 3.45 -2.03 -25.01
N MET A 63 3.51 -0.69 -24.94
CA MET A 63 3.34 0.13 -23.76
C MET A 63 2.14 1.04 -23.97
N LEU A 64 1.20 1.06 -23.02
CA LEU A 64 -0.11 1.73 -23.15
C LEU A 64 -0.32 2.85 -22.12
N PHE A 65 0.76 3.51 -21.72
CA PHE A 65 0.74 4.67 -20.82
C PHE A 65 1.81 5.68 -21.23
N ALA A 66 1.67 6.91 -20.73
CA ALA A 66 2.75 7.90 -20.75
C ALA A 66 3.44 7.94 -19.40
N GLU A 67 4.76 8.07 -19.39
CA GLU A 67 5.58 8.15 -18.18
C GLU A 67 5.19 9.38 -17.34
N GLY A 68 5.22 9.23 -16.02
CA GLY A 68 4.84 10.31 -15.10
C GLY A 68 3.34 10.59 -15.02
N THR A 69 2.48 9.85 -15.73
CA THR A 69 1.04 10.08 -15.72
C THR A 69 0.33 9.29 -14.61
N TYR A 70 -0.86 9.75 -14.26
CA TYR A 70 -1.73 9.04 -13.33
C TYR A 70 -2.43 7.87 -14.04
N ILE A 71 -2.35 6.68 -13.45
CA ILE A 71 -2.98 5.46 -13.93
C ILE A 71 -4.02 4.94 -12.93
N LYS A 72 -5.02 4.20 -13.42
CA LYS A 72 -6.06 3.59 -12.60
C LYS A 72 -5.72 2.12 -12.32
N LYS A 73 -6.18 1.61 -11.18
CA LYS A 73 -6.14 0.17 -10.88
C LYS A 73 -6.84 -0.63 -11.98
N GLY A 74 -6.20 -1.70 -12.45
CA GLY A 74 -6.70 -2.54 -13.55
C GLY A 74 -6.39 -2.01 -14.95
N GLN A 75 -5.83 -0.81 -15.07
CA GLN A 75 -5.41 -0.27 -16.36
C GLN A 75 -4.27 -1.12 -16.93
N THR A 76 -4.38 -1.53 -18.21
CA THR A 76 -3.32 -2.25 -18.91
C THR A 76 -2.16 -1.29 -19.18
N LEU A 77 -0.96 -1.71 -18.77
CA LEU A 77 0.27 -0.94 -18.90
C LEU A 77 1.16 -1.47 -20.01
N PHE A 78 1.37 -2.79 -20.01
CA PHE A 78 2.24 -3.44 -20.98
C PHE A 78 1.57 -4.67 -21.57
N ILE A 79 1.95 -5.00 -22.80
CA ILE A 79 1.58 -6.25 -23.46
C ILE A 79 2.88 -6.97 -23.82
N ILE A 80 3.04 -8.18 -23.30
CA ILE A 80 4.10 -9.12 -23.66
C ILE A 80 3.55 -10.02 -24.77
N ASP A 81 4.34 -10.40 -25.77
CA ASP A 81 3.90 -11.22 -26.90
C ASP A 81 3.09 -12.44 -26.42
N PRO A 82 1.78 -12.50 -26.71
CA PRO A 82 0.90 -13.55 -26.23
C PRO A 82 0.87 -14.78 -27.14
N THR A 83 1.58 -14.77 -28.28
CA THR A 83 1.41 -15.76 -29.37
C THR A 83 1.58 -17.19 -28.89
N VAL A 84 2.67 -17.49 -28.19
CA VAL A 84 2.96 -18.84 -27.68
C VAL A 84 1.96 -19.25 -26.58
N TYR A 85 1.60 -18.32 -25.72
CA TYR A 85 0.67 -18.57 -24.61
C TYR A 85 -0.75 -18.78 -25.11
N ARG A 86 -1.18 -18.03 -26.11
CA ARG A 86 -2.47 -18.22 -26.80
C ARG A 86 -2.55 -19.58 -27.49
N ALA A 87 -1.48 -20.00 -28.15
CA ALA A 87 -1.41 -21.32 -28.76
C ALA A 87 -1.54 -22.45 -27.70
N ARG A 88 -0.90 -22.28 -26.54
CA ARG A 88 -1.00 -23.24 -25.41
C ARG A 88 -2.42 -23.30 -24.85
N ALA A 89 -3.07 -22.15 -24.63
CA ALA A 89 -4.46 -22.09 -24.17
C ALA A 89 -5.42 -22.74 -25.17
N ASN A 90 -5.24 -22.48 -26.46
CA ASN A 90 -6.05 -23.11 -27.53
C ASN A 90 -5.84 -24.65 -27.55
N LYS A 91 -4.61 -25.13 -27.35
CA LYS A 91 -4.32 -26.57 -27.26
C LYS A 91 -5.02 -27.20 -26.04
N ALA A 92 -4.94 -26.59 -24.88
CA ALA A 92 -5.62 -27.06 -23.67
C ALA A 92 -7.15 -27.07 -23.84
N LYS A 93 -7.72 -26.03 -24.47
CA LYS A 93 -9.14 -25.97 -24.80
C LYS A 93 -9.58 -27.12 -25.76
N ALA A 94 -8.77 -27.42 -26.75
CA ALA A 94 -9.04 -28.56 -27.65
C ALA A 94 -8.98 -29.90 -26.90
N GLN A 95 -8.04 -30.06 -25.96
CA GLN A 95 -7.93 -31.26 -25.15
C GLN A 95 -9.14 -31.41 -24.21
N LEU A 96 -9.62 -30.33 -23.59
CA LEU A 96 -10.85 -30.35 -22.79
C LEU A 96 -12.08 -30.76 -23.66
N ASN A 97 -12.20 -30.24 -24.86
CA ASN A 97 -13.29 -30.59 -25.77
C ASN A 97 -13.24 -32.10 -26.15
N LYS A 98 -12.03 -32.65 -26.33
CA LYS A 98 -11.83 -34.10 -26.57
C LYS A 98 -12.26 -34.91 -25.35
N ALA A 99 -11.84 -34.51 -24.13
CA ALA A 99 -12.22 -35.22 -22.90
C ALA A 99 -13.74 -35.17 -22.68
N ARG A 100 -14.37 -34.03 -22.91
CA ARG A 100 -15.85 -33.91 -22.84
C ARG A 100 -16.57 -34.81 -23.82
N ALA A 101 -16.06 -34.94 -25.06
CA ALA A 101 -16.64 -35.84 -26.02
C ALA A 101 -16.50 -37.34 -25.62
N GLN A 102 -15.37 -37.70 -24.99
CA GLN A 102 -15.16 -39.03 -24.43
C GLN A 102 -16.10 -39.33 -23.25
N ALA A 103 -16.25 -38.36 -22.32
CA ALA A 103 -17.18 -38.50 -21.21
C ALA A 103 -18.62 -38.65 -21.69
N LEU A 104 -19.05 -37.83 -22.67
CA LEU A 104 -20.39 -37.96 -23.28
C LEU A 104 -20.59 -39.32 -23.96
N LYS A 105 -19.55 -39.88 -24.62
CA LYS A 105 -19.62 -41.23 -25.18
C LYS A 105 -19.82 -42.28 -24.08
N ALA A 106 -18.98 -42.22 -23.02
CA ALA A 106 -19.06 -43.16 -21.90
C ALA A 106 -20.42 -43.07 -21.17
N GLU A 107 -20.95 -41.88 -21.00
CA GLU A 107 -22.29 -41.61 -20.42
C GLU A 107 -23.39 -42.31 -21.25
N ARG A 108 -23.34 -42.13 -22.57
CA ARG A 108 -24.31 -42.79 -23.48
C ARG A 108 -24.20 -44.30 -23.43
N ASP A 109 -22.99 -44.85 -23.35
CA ASP A 109 -22.76 -46.29 -23.24
C ASP A 109 -23.30 -46.81 -21.90
N LEU A 110 -23.05 -46.13 -20.77
CA LEU A 110 -23.60 -46.47 -19.47
C LEU A 110 -25.13 -46.43 -19.49
N ASN A 111 -25.72 -45.36 -20.04
CA ASN A 111 -27.17 -45.22 -20.15
C ASN A 111 -27.84 -46.27 -21.05
N ARG A 112 -27.07 -46.93 -21.93
CA ARG A 112 -27.54 -48.01 -22.75
C ARG A 112 -27.44 -49.36 -22.01
N ILE A 113 -26.34 -49.60 -21.28
CA ILE A 113 -26.09 -50.86 -20.57
C ILE A 113 -26.95 -50.99 -19.32
N ARG A 114 -27.16 -49.96 -18.57
CA ARG A 114 -27.94 -49.96 -17.31
C ARG A 114 -29.33 -50.58 -17.46
N PRO A 115 -30.20 -50.17 -18.41
CA PRO A 115 -31.51 -50.81 -18.60
C PRO A 115 -31.42 -52.22 -19.10
N LEU A 116 -30.40 -52.62 -19.89
CA LEU A 116 -30.20 -53.98 -20.32
C LEU A 116 -29.86 -54.92 -19.15
N TYR A 117 -29.04 -54.42 -18.22
CA TYR A 117 -28.76 -55.15 -16.97
C TYR A 117 -30.01 -55.32 -16.11
N GLU A 118 -30.84 -54.30 -15.97
CA GLU A 118 -32.12 -54.38 -15.23
C GLU A 118 -33.09 -55.38 -15.84
N GLN A 119 -32.99 -55.63 -17.16
CA GLN A 119 -33.78 -56.61 -17.89
C GLN A 119 -33.07 -57.98 -17.97
N ASN A 120 -31.97 -58.24 -17.24
CA ASN A 120 -31.12 -59.44 -17.29
C ASN A 120 -30.56 -59.75 -18.70
N ALA A 121 -30.41 -58.71 -19.55
CA ALA A 121 -29.86 -58.83 -20.91
C ALA A 121 -28.38 -58.39 -21.01
N ALA A 122 -27.77 -57.95 -19.92
CA ALA A 122 -26.35 -57.61 -19.77
C ALA A 122 -25.80 -58.20 -18.45
N SER A 123 -24.49 -58.44 -18.38
CA SER A 123 -23.84 -58.97 -17.17
C SER A 123 -23.52 -57.85 -16.17
N GLN A 124 -23.36 -58.19 -14.88
CA GLN A 124 -22.87 -57.28 -13.86
C GLN A 124 -21.49 -56.68 -14.25
N LEU A 125 -20.61 -57.49 -14.85
CA LEU A 125 -19.32 -57.04 -15.30
C LEU A 125 -19.42 -55.94 -16.37
N ASP A 126 -20.38 -56.04 -17.30
CA ASP A 126 -20.59 -55.02 -18.33
C ASP A 126 -21.05 -53.71 -17.71
N LEU A 127 -21.93 -53.75 -16.71
CA LEU A 127 -22.39 -52.57 -15.99
C LEU A 127 -21.24 -51.92 -15.21
N ASP A 128 -20.48 -52.70 -14.45
CA ASP A 128 -19.35 -52.19 -13.66
C ASP A 128 -18.26 -51.57 -14.56
N ASN A 129 -17.98 -52.20 -15.72
CA ASN A 129 -17.06 -51.64 -16.71
C ASN A 129 -17.56 -50.31 -17.32
N ALA A 130 -18.87 -50.21 -17.59
CA ALA A 130 -19.45 -48.97 -18.11
C ALA A 130 -19.44 -47.83 -17.08
N ILE A 131 -19.70 -48.14 -15.80
CA ILE A 131 -19.60 -47.20 -14.70
C ILE A 131 -18.16 -46.70 -14.56
N ALA A 132 -17.20 -47.62 -14.44
CA ALA A 132 -15.78 -47.28 -14.30
C ALA A 132 -15.27 -46.44 -15.49
N SER A 133 -15.68 -46.77 -16.71
CA SER A 133 -15.33 -46.04 -17.92
C SER A 133 -15.88 -44.61 -17.90
N TYR A 134 -17.14 -44.43 -17.45
CA TYR A 134 -17.75 -43.13 -17.31
C TYR A 134 -17.06 -42.29 -16.22
N GLU A 135 -16.84 -42.85 -15.04
CA GLU A 135 -16.15 -42.18 -13.93
C GLU A 135 -14.73 -41.76 -14.33
N SER A 136 -13.97 -42.64 -15.01
CA SER A 136 -12.65 -42.29 -15.54
C SER A 136 -12.71 -41.14 -16.55
N ALA A 137 -13.67 -41.17 -17.49
CA ALA A 137 -13.81 -40.12 -18.49
C ALA A 137 -14.23 -38.77 -17.88
N VAL A 138 -15.05 -38.80 -16.82
CA VAL A 138 -15.40 -37.57 -16.05
C VAL A 138 -14.17 -37.00 -15.31
N ALA A 139 -13.35 -37.89 -14.74
CA ALA A 139 -12.09 -37.45 -14.11
C ALA A 139 -11.13 -36.81 -15.14
N ASP A 140 -11.03 -37.34 -16.35
CA ASP A 140 -10.24 -36.76 -17.44
C ASP A 140 -10.75 -35.36 -17.86
N VAL A 141 -12.06 -35.12 -17.81
CA VAL A 141 -12.61 -33.77 -18.04
C VAL A 141 -12.12 -32.81 -16.98
N VAL A 142 -12.16 -33.18 -15.67
CA VAL A 142 -11.70 -32.33 -14.57
C VAL A 142 -10.22 -31.98 -14.72
N VAL A 143 -9.38 -32.97 -15.07
CA VAL A 143 -7.95 -32.72 -15.32
C VAL A 143 -7.74 -31.76 -16.48
N SER A 144 -8.43 -31.97 -17.62
CA SER A 144 -8.29 -31.11 -18.79
C SER A 144 -8.83 -29.67 -18.54
N GLU A 145 -9.81 -29.52 -17.66
CA GLU A 145 -10.37 -28.22 -17.25
C GLU A 145 -9.37 -27.46 -16.38
N ALA A 146 -8.67 -28.14 -15.47
CA ALA A 146 -7.59 -27.58 -14.69
C ALA A 146 -6.42 -27.12 -15.58
N ASP A 147 -6.04 -27.93 -16.57
CA ASP A 147 -4.98 -27.60 -17.54
C ASP A 147 -5.34 -26.35 -18.37
N LEU A 148 -6.60 -26.24 -18.81
CA LEU A 148 -7.08 -25.06 -19.53
C LEU A 148 -7.01 -23.82 -18.62
N THR A 149 -7.50 -23.92 -17.40
CA THR A 149 -7.47 -22.82 -16.42
C THR A 149 -6.04 -22.34 -16.18
N GLN A 150 -5.10 -23.24 -16.04
CA GLN A 150 -3.68 -22.91 -15.89
C GLN A 150 -3.14 -22.20 -17.13
N ALA A 151 -3.44 -22.68 -18.32
CA ALA A 151 -2.97 -22.08 -19.57
C ALA A 151 -3.57 -20.68 -19.80
N GLU A 152 -4.84 -20.47 -19.48
CA GLU A 152 -5.51 -19.16 -19.55
C GLU A 152 -4.95 -18.17 -18.50
N MET A 153 -4.67 -18.63 -17.29
CA MET A 153 -4.03 -17.81 -16.26
C MET A 153 -2.65 -17.31 -16.72
N ILE A 154 -1.83 -18.20 -17.29
CA ILE A 154 -0.50 -17.85 -17.82
C ILE A 154 -0.64 -16.88 -19.00
N LEU A 155 -1.60 -17.09 -19.90
CA LEU A 155 -1.92 -16.16 -20.98
C LEU A 155 -2.33 -14.79 -20.42
N GLY A 156 -3.12 -14.76 -19.35
CA GLY A 156 -3.50 -13.52 -18.66
C GLY A 156 -2.30 -12.69 -18.17
N TYR A 157 -1.20 -13.36 -17.78
CA TYR A 157 0.02 -12.66 -17.35
C TYR A 157 0.78 -11.95 -18.47
N THR A 158 0.46 -12.21 -19.74
CA THR A 158 1.01 -11.43 -20.87
C THR A 158 0.44 -10.02 -20.93
N THR A 159 -0.70 -9.77 -20.33
CA THR A 159 -1.32 -8.45 -20.20
C THR A 159 -1.04 -7.93 -18.80
N VAL A 160 -0.05 -7.04 -18.69
CA VAL A 160 0.40 -6.50 -17.42
C VAL A 160 -0.46 -5.30 -17.04
N GLN A 161 -1.17 -5.39 -15.92
CA GLN A 161 -2.07 -4.36 -15.41
C GLN A 161 -1.56 -3.78 -14.09
N SER A 162 -1.98 -2.54 -13.79
CA SER A 162 -1.68 -1.92 -12.50
C SER A 162 -2.53 -2.51 -11.37
N PRO A 163 -1.93 -2.94 -10.26
CA PRO A 163 -2.66 -3.42 -9.08
C PRO A 163 -3.22 -2.28 -8.22
N ILE A 164 -2.71 -1.05 -8.38
CA ILE A 164 -3.13 0.14 -7.64
C ILE A 164 -3.35 1.33 -8.58
N SER A 165 -4.09 2.34 -8.12
CA SER A 165 -4.13 3.64 -8.78
C SER A 165 -3.00 4.52 -8.23
N GLY A 166 -2.37 5.33 -9.09
CA GLY A 166 -1.27 6.20 -8.69
C GLY A 166 -0.49 6.74 -9.90
N TYR A 167 0.62 7.39 -9.63
CA TYR A 167 1.52 7.87 -10.69
C TYR A 167 2.52 6.78 -11.06
N ILE A 168 2.69 6.55 -12.35
CA ILE A 168 3.65 5.59 -12.87
C ILE A 168 4.98 6.30 -13.12
N SER A 169 6.08 5.61 -12.79
CA SER A 169 7.44 6.07 -13.08
C SER A 169 7.79 5.93 -14.57
N GLU A 170 9.04 6.22 -14.88
CA GLU A 170 9.65 5.83 -16.14
C GLU A 170 9.64 4.31 -16.35
N ARG A 171 9.74 3.86 -17.61
CA ARG A 171 9.90 2.46 -17.97
C ARG A 171 11.31 1.96 -17.68
N ASN A 172 11.41 0.71 -17.22
CA ASN A 172 12.71 0.03 -17.04
C ASN A 172 13.04 -0.93 -18.20
N ALA A 173 12.13 -1.10 -19.15
CA ALA A 173 12.32 -1.94 -20.33
C ALA A 173 11.69 -1.29 -21.56
N ASP A 174 12.41 -1.31 -22.69
CA ASP A 174 11.94 -0.79 -23.98
C ASP A 174 11.15 -1.85 -24.74
N ILE A 175 10.28 -1.37 -25.67
CA ILE A 175 9.55 -2.24 -26.61
C ILE A 175 10.56 -3.06 -27.41
N GLY A 176 10.31 -4.34 -27.59
CA GLY A 176 11.23 -5.29 -28.23
C GLY A 176 12.26 -5.92 -27.31
N THR A 177 12.34 -5.52 -26.03
CA THR A 177 13.20 -6.17 -25.03
C THR A 177 12.59 -7.47 -24.56
N LEU A 178 13.40 -8.52 -24.38
CA LEU A 178 13.01 -9.75 -23.73
C LEU A 178 12.90 -9.49 -22.22
N VAL A 179 11.72 -9.72 -21.67
CA VAL A 179 11.41 -9.54 -20.25
C VAL A 179 10.96 -10.88 -19.65
N GLY A 180 11.08 -11.04 -18.32
CA GLY A 180 10.65 -12.25 -17.66
C GLY A 180 11.25 -12.46 -16.27
N PRO A 181 10.83 -13.50 -15.52
CA PRO A 181 11.24 -13.75 -14.14
C PRO A 181 12.76 -13.95 -13.96
N GLY A 182 13.44 -14.46 -14.96
CA GLY A 182 14.88 -14.79 -14.92
C GLY A 182 15.84 -13.67 -15.33
N GLY A 183 15.31 -12.49 -15.76
CA GLY A 183 16.12 -11.41 -16.30
C GLY A 183 15.58 -10.03 -15.93
N LYS A 184 15.31 -9.20 -16.94
CA LYS A 184 14.68 -7.88 -16.77
C LYS A 184 13.19 -8.06 -16.40
N SER A 185 12.89 -8.27 -15.13
CA SER A 185 11.50 -8.46 -14.66
C SER A 185 10.81 -7.14 -14.31
N LEU A 186 11.54 -6.13 -13.80
CA LEU A 186 11.00 -4.83 -13.44
C LEU A 186 10.67 -4.05 -14.70
N LEU A 187 9.41 -3.68 -14.87
CA LEU A 187 8.92 -2.94 -16.03
C LEU A 187 8.69 -1.46 -15.71
N ALA A 188 8.07 -1.16 -14.60
CA ALA A 188 7.82 0.20 -14.11
C ALA A 188 7.49 0.14 -12.61
N THR A 189 7.35 1.31 -12.01
CA THR A 189 6.93 1.45 -10.62
C THR A 189 5.69 2.33 -10.56
N VAL A 190 4.74 1.98 -9.71
CA VAL A 190 3.54 2.78 -9.45
C VAL A 190 3.55 3.26 -8.01
N VAL A 191 3.37 4.56 -7.84
CA VAL A 191 3.43 5.24 -6.55
C VAL A 191 2.08 5.88 -6.27
N LYS A 192 1.48 5.52 -5.15
CA LYS A 192 0.27 6.17 -4.66
C LYS A 192 0.67 7.38 -3.82
N SER A 193 0.37 8.59 -4.30
CA SER A 193 0.79 9.86 -3.71
C SER A 193 -0.36 10.72 -3.16
N ASP A 194 -1.59 10.23 -3.23
CA ASP A 194 -2.77 10.89 -2.65
C ASP A 194 -2.73 10.91 -1.11
N THR A 195 -2.05 9.94 -0.53
CA THR A 195 -1.77 9.85 0.90
C THR A 195 -0.27 9.62 1.07
N VAL A 196 0.37 10.41 1.90
CA VAL A 196 1.80 10.30 2.19
C VAL A 196 2.02 9.90 3.64
N ARG A 197 3.14 9.25 3.88
CA ARG A 197 3.65 8.94 5.21
C ARG A 197 4.86 9.83 5.48
N VAL A 198 4.85 10.48 6.62
CA VAL A 198 5.97 11.29 7.09
C VAL A 198 6.70 10.51 8.17
N ASP A 199 7.94 10.12 7.90
CA ASP A 199 8.82 9.49 8.87
C ASP A 199 9.72 10.56 9.46
N PHE A 200 9.63 10.82 10.76
CA PHE A 200 10.50 11.75 11.47
C PHE A 200 11.07 11.09 12.73
N SER A 201 12.21 11.61 13.18
CA SER A 201 12.86 11.12 14.39
C SER A 201 12.86 12.21 15.44
N MET A 202 12.51 11.86 16.67
CA MET A 202 12.65 12.73 17.84
C MET A 202 13.64 12.14 18.83
N THR A 203 14.25 13.00 19.64
CA THR A 203 15.16 12.51 20.69
C THR A 203 14.36 11.86 21.81
N ALA A 204 14.98 10.93 22.54
CA ALA A 204 14.35 10.29 23.70
C ALA A 204 13.94 11.33 24.76
N LEU A 205 14.72 12.40 24.91
CA LEU A 205 14.42 13.48 25.84
C LEU A 205 13.17 14.27 25.43
N ASP A 206 13.03 14.59 24.14
CA ASP A 206 11.85 15.28 23.63
C ASP A 206 10.59 14.43 23.73
N TYR A 207 10.73 13.12 23.48
CA TYR A 207 9.66 12.16 23.69
C TYR A 207 9.20 12.13 25.15
N LEU A 208 10.14 12.06 26.11
CA LEU A 208 9.83 12.06 27.53
C LEU A 208 9.20 13.38 27.97
N ARG A 209 9.71 14.51 27.49
CA ARG A 209 9.12 15.85 27.76
C ARG A 209 7.70 15.98 27.20
N SER A 210 7.47 15.49 25.99
CA SER A 210 6.14 15.46 25.38
C SER A 210 5.19 14.56 26.17
N LYS A 211 5.66 13.40 26.62
CA LYS A 211 4.89 12.49 27.47
C LYS A 211 4.59 13.10 28.84
N ALA A 212 5.55 13.75 29.47
CA ALA A 212 5.37 14.42 30.76
C ALA A 212 4.34 15.58 30.67
N ARG A 213 4.26 16.26 29.52
CA ARG A 213 3.25 17.29 29.22
C ARG A 213 1.92 16.70 28.78
N ASN A 214 1.75 15.39 28.85
CA ASN A 214 0.54 14.66 28.50
C ASN A 214 0.11 14.83 27.03
N VAL A 215 1.08 14.97 26.13
CA VAL A 215 0.84 14.98 24.67
C VAL A 215 0.77 13.54 24.20
N ASN A 216 -0.42 13.07 23.88
CA ASN A 216 -0.63 11.74 23.28
C ASN A 216 -0.28 11.79 21.79
N LEU A 217 0.94 11.39 21.45
CA LEU A 217 1.33 11.20 20.05
C LEU A 217 0.61 9.96 19.51
N GLY A 218 -0.41 10.21 18.68
CA GLY A 218 -1.07 9.15 17.90
C GLY A 218 -2.27 8.45 18.54
N HIS A 219 -2.72 8.79 19.73
CA HIS A 219 -3.98 8.30 20.29
C HIS A 219 -5.02 9.42 20.32
N LYS A 220 -6.20 9.17 19.75
CA LYS A 220 -7.36 10.05 19.93
C LYS A 220 -7.81 9.97 21.39
N ASP A 221 -7.54 11.02 22.13
CA ASP A 221 -8.09 11.16 23.47
C ASP A 221 -9.47 11.82 23.36
N SER A 222 -10.52 11.03 23.58
CA SER A 222 -11.91 11.49 23.50
C SER A 222 -12.29 12.52 24.57
N THR A 223 -11.42 12.76 25.54
CA THR A 223 -11.65 13.70 26.64
C THR A 223 -11.08 15.09 26.40
N ARG A 224 -10.32 15.31 25.34
CA ARG A 224 -9.69 16.60 25.02
C ARG A 224 -10.47 17.39 23.98
N LYS A 225 -10.62 18.67 24.24
CA LYS A 225 -11.31 19.63 23.36
C LYS A 225 -10.50 20.05 22.12
N TRP A 226 -9.21 19.68 22.00
CA TRP A 226 -8.37 20.01 20.85
C TRP A 226 -7.56 18.78 20.41
N ASP A 227 -7.49 18.55 19.11
CA ASP A 227 -6.64 17.53 18.51
C ASP A 227 -5.26 18.15 18.21
N PRO A 228 -4.15 17.53 18.65
CA PRO A 228 -2.83 17.96 18.21
C PRO A 228 -2.75 17.78 16.70
N TYR A 229 -2.49 18.87 15.99
CA TYR A 229 -2.31 18.78 14.55
C TYR A 229 -0.84 18.84 14.19
N ILE A 230 -0.48 18.06 13.17
CA ILE A 230 0.87 18.04 12.60
C ILE A 230 0.80 18.88 11.32
N THR A 231 1.61 19.93 11.26
CA THR A 231 1.81 20.70 10.05
C THR A 231 3.08 20.24 9.38
N VAL A 232 3.03 19.94 8.10
CA VAL A 232 4.21 19.58 7.31
C VAL A 232 4.62 20.76 6.46
N THR A 233 5.80 21.32 6.75
CA THR A 233 6.39 22.41 5.96
C THR A 233 7.41 21.80 4.99
N LEU A 234 7.26 22.09 3.70
CA LEU A 234 8.17 21.62 2.66
C LEU A 234 9.48 22.45 2.65
N ALA A 235 10.49 21.96 1.95
CA ALA A 235 11.80 22.63 1.88
C ALA A 235 11.76 24.04 1.25
N ASP A 236 10.73 24.36 0.50
CA ASP A 236 10.47 25.68 -0.08
C ASP A 236 9.71 26.63 0.87
N GLY A 237 9.38 26.16 2.09
CA GLY A 237 8.60 26.91 3.07
C GLY A 237 7.07 26.79 2.89
N ALA A 238 6.60 26.10 1.85
CA ALA A 238 5.18 25.87 1.65
C ALA A 238 4.63 24.86 2.65
N GLN A 239 3.41 25.06 3.13
CA GLN A 239 2.72 24.07 3.95
C GLN A 239 2.06 23.01 3.07
N TYR A 240 2.21 21.75 3.45
CA TYR A 240 1.54 20.65 2.76
C TYR A 240 0.01 20.79 2.92
N PRO A 241 -0.77 20.84 1.82
CA PRO A 241 -2.17 21.28 1.84
C PRO A 241 -3.15 20.28 2.45
N TYR A 242 -2.71 19.06 2.76
CA TYR A 242 -3.56 17.99 3.28
C TYR A 242 -3.25 17.69 4.75
N ARG A 243 -4.30 17.37 5.50
CA ARG A 243 -4.26 16.96 6.91
C ARG A 243 -4.30 15.44 7.06
#